data_324c516810296ab5da3173c0a443410e
#
_entry.id   324c516810296ab5da3173c0a443410e
#
_cell.length_a   1.000
_cell.length_b   1.000
_cell.length_c   1.000
_cell.angle_alpha   90.00
_cell.angle_beta   90.00
_cell.angle_gamma   90.00
#
_symmetry.space_group_name_H-M   'P 1'
#
loop_
_entity.id
_entity.type
_entity.pdbx_description
1 polymer ?
#
loop_
_entity_poly.entity_id
_entity_poly.type
_entity_poly.pdbx_seq_one_letter_code
_entity_poly.pdbx_strand_id
1 'polypeptide(L)'
;MLNVHVSEITRNIKEMCIEANYYLSDDMKNALYKAADQEENPLGCQILNQLKENLAIAGEEQIPICQDTGMAVVFAEVGQDVHIEGGSLADAINKGVHDGYVEGYLRKSVVNDPFIRENTKDNTPAVIHYSIVPGENIKLTVAPKGFGSENMSRVFMLKPADGMEGAVNAIVSAVQDAGPNAC
;
A
#
# COMPACT_ATOMS: atom_id res chain seq x y z
N MET A 1 21.97 -21.62 -6.13
CA MET A 1 20.58 -21.47 -6.65
C MET A 1 19.65 -21.77 -5.49
N LEU A 2 18.88 -20.81 -5.06
CA LEU A 2 17.90 -20.95 -3.97
C LEU A 2 16.57 -21.43 -4.55
N ASN A 3 16.04 -22.51 -4.00
CA ASN A 3 14.69 -22.99 -4.33
C ASN A 3 13.72 -22.40 -3.33
N VAL A 4 12.66 -21.74 -3.83
CA VAL A 4 11.59 -21.13 -3.03
C VAL A 4 10.26 -21.74 -3.47
N HIS A 5 9.58 -22.39 -2.56
CA HIS A 5 8.28 -22.98 -2.85
C HIS A 5 7.19 -21.90 -2.77
N VAL A 6 6.26 -21.91 -3.70
CA VAL A 6 5.16 -20.92 -3.80
C VAL A 6 4.32 -20.79 -2.53
N SER A 7 4.23 -21.83 -1.71
CA SER A 7 3.50 -21.76 -0.44
C SER A 7 4.13 -20.80 0.57
N GLU A 8 5.45 -20.61 0.53
CA GLU A 8 6.12 -19.62 1.38
C GLU A 8 5.79 -18.20 0.93
N ILE A 9 5.76 -17.98 -0.39
CA ILE A 9 5.36 -16.71 -0.98
C ILE A 9 3.93 -16.37 -0.58
N THR A 10 3.00 -17.31 -0.75
CA THR A 10 1.59 -17.14 -0.38
C THR A 10 1.45 -16.78 1.10
N ARG A 11 2.12 -17.52 1.98
CA ARG A 11 2.05 -17.25 3.43
C ARG A 11 2.58 -15.86 3.77
N ASN A 12 3.76 -15.49 3.27
CA ASN A 12 4.35 -14.19 3.57
C ASN A 12 3.51 -13.03 3.02
N ILE A 13 2.99 -13.13 1.79
CA ILE A 13 2.10 -12.10 1.22
C ILE A 13 0.83 -11.94 2.06
N LYS A 14 0.23 -13.05 2.51
CA LYS A 14 -0.92 -13.02 3.43
C LYS A 14 -0.61 -12.23 4.71
N GLU A 15 0.47 -12.59 5.38
CA GLU A 15 0.90 -11.97 6.63
C GLU A 15 1.19 -10.48 6.42
N MET A 16 1.92 -10.14 5.35
CA MET A 16 2.25 -8.75 5.00
C MET A 16 1.00 -7.90 4.68
N CYS A 17 -0.02 -8.47 4.01
CA CYS A 17 -1.28 -7.76 3.76
C CYS A 17 -1.99 -7.39 5.07
N ILE A 18 -2.01 -8.29 6.04
CA ILE A 18 -2.64 -8.06 7.35
C ILE A 18 -1.81 -7.03 8.15
N GLU A 19 -0.52 -7.27 8.28
CA GLU A 19 0.38 -6.42 9.05
C GLU A 19 0.40 -4.97 8.56
N ALA A 20 0.50 -4.77 7.23
CA ALA A 20 0.53 -3.45 6.62
C ALA A 20 -0.78 -2.65 6.80
N ASN A 21 -1.89 -3.31 7.09
CA ASN A 21 -3.17 -2.65 7.38
C ASN A 21 -3.44 -2.47 8.88
N TYR A 22 -2.76 -3.20 9.74
CA TYR A 22 -2.95 -3.13 11.20
C TYR A 22 -1.92 -2.24 11.88
N TYR A 23 -0.72 -2.09 11.31
CA TYR A 23 0.38 -1.36 11.92
C TYR A 23 1.00 -0.37 10.94
N LEU A 24 1.34 0.81 11.44
CA LEU A 24 2.24 1.73 10.74
C LEU A 24 3.69 1.29 10.94
N SER A 25 4.51 1.55 9.93
CA SER A 25 5.97 1.44 10.07
C SER A 25 6.49 2.39 11.17
N ASP A 26 7.61 2.04 11.78
CA ASP A 26 8.17 2.81 12.90
C ASP A 26 8.51 4.25 12.51
N ASP A 27 8.97 4.49 11.29
CA ASP A 27 9.27 5.83 10.78
C ASP A 27 8.00 6.70 10.66
N MET A 28 6.91 6.16 10.14
CA MET A 28 5.62 6.84 10.05
C MET A 28 5.01 7.08 11.43
N LYS A 29 5.07 6.08 12.33
CA LYS A 29 4.61 6.22 13.71
C LYS A 29 5.37 7.31 14.46
N ASN A 30 6.71 7.33 14.33
CA ASN A 30 7.55 8.34 14.93
C ASN A 30 7.29 9.74 14.36
N ALA A 31 7.07 9.85 13.04
CA ALA A 31 6.72 11.12 12.40
C ALA A 31 5.38 11.66 12.93
N LEU A 32 4.36 10.81 13.06
CA LEU A 32 3.07 11.18 13.63
C LEU A 32 3.18 11.65 15.09
N TYR A 33 3.94 10.93 15.90
CA TYR A 33 4.12 11.28 17.31
C TYR A 33 4.88 12.60 17.46
N LYS A 34 5.94 12.78 16.68
CA LYS A 34 6.67 14.05 16.64
C LYS A 34 5.78 15.22 16.18
N ALA A 35 4.93 15.02 15.18
CA ALA A 35 3.98 16.04 14.74
C ALA A 35 2.99 16.40 15.85
N ALA A 36 2.49 15.39 16.59
CA ALA A 36 1.58 15.63 17.72
C ALA A 36 2.23 16.42 18.86
N ASP A 37 3.53 16.21 19.11
CA ASP A 37 4.27 16.92 20.14
C ASP A 37 4.62 18.38 19.74
N GLN A 38 4.61 18.67 18.44
CA GLN A 38 4.95 20.00 17.89
C GLN A 38 3.74 20.85 17.50
N GLU A 39 2.54 20.26 17.47
CA GLU A 39 1.31 20.95 17.09
C GLU A 39 0.87 21.91 18.19
N GLU A 40 0.61 23.17 17.82
CA GLU A 40 0.17 24.21 18.75
C GLU A 40 -1.33 24.53 18.64
N ASN A 41 -1.94 24.20 17.51
CA ASN A 41 -3.36 24.44 17.32
C ASN A 41 -4.20 23.42 18.11
N PRO A 42 -5.13 23.86 18.99
CA PRO A 42 -5.90 22.94 19.83
C PRO A 42 -6.69 21.87 19.04
N LEU A 43 -7.23 22.22 17.88
CA LEU A 43 -7.93 21.29 17.01
C LEU A 43 -6.95 20.30 16.37
N GLY A 44 -5.78 20.76 15.93
CA GLY A 44 -4.70 19.92 15.41
C GLY A 44 -4.22 18.91 16.46
N CYS A 45 -3.98 19.38 17.69
CA CYS A 45 -3.61 18.51 18.82
C CYS A 45 -4.68 17.42 19.06
N GLN A 46 -5.95 17.79 19.04
CA GLN A 46 -7.04 16.83 19.24
C GLN A 46 -7.06 15.76 18.14
N ILE A 47 -6.94 16.16 16.87
CA ILE A 47 -6.93 15.24 15.72
C ILE A 47 -5.74 14.29 15.80
N LEU A 48 -4.53 14.80 16.05
CA LEU A 48 -3.32 13.98 16.13
C LEU A 48 -3.38 13.00 17.31
N ASN A 49 -3.97 13.38 18.44
CA ASN A 49 -4.18 12.47 19.56
C ASN A 49 -5.20 11.38 19.24
N GLN A 50 -6.28 11.70 18.51
CA GLN A 50 -7.23 10.69 18.02
C GLN A 50 -6.56 9.69 17.06
N LEU A 51 -5.66 10.16 16.18
CA LEU A 51 -4.91 9.27 15.30
C LEU A 51 -3.97 8.34 16.09
N LYS A 52 -3.29 8.85 17.13
CA LYS A 52 -2.45 8.02 18.04
C LYS A 52 -3.29 6.96 18.75
N GLU A 53 -4.45 7.32 19.28
CA GLU A 53 -5.39 6.40 19.91
C GLU A 53 -5.89 5.33 18.94
N ASN A 54 -6.25 5.74 17.72
CA ASN A 54 -6.67 4.80 16.66
C ASN A 54 -5.60 3.76 16.34
N LEU A 55 -4.32 4.16 16.28
CA LEU A 55 -3.22 3.21 16.06
C LEU A 55 -3.07 2.20 17.20
N ALA A 56 -3.26 2.64 18.46
CA ALA A 56 -3.21 1.75 19.60
C ALA A 56 -4.35 0.73 19.55
N ILE A 57 -5.58 1.20 19.34
CA ILE A 57 -6.78 0.34 19.22
C ILE A 57 -6.62 -0.66 18.08
N ALA A 58 -6.18 -0.20 16.90
CA ALA A 58 -6.00 -1.08 15.73
C ALA A 58 -5.03 -2.23 16.03
N GLY A 59 -3.89 -1.93 16.67
CA GLY A 59 -2.90 -2.93 17.05
C GLY A 59 -3.36 -3.87 18.16
N GLU A 60 -4.06 -3.37 19.18
CA GLU A 60 -4.55 -4.16 20.31
C GLU A 60 -5.73 -5.07 19.92
N GLU A 61 -6.70 -4.51 19.18
CA GLU A 61 -7.91 -5.23 18.77
C GLU A 61 -7.73 -6.05 17.51
N GLN A 62 -6.56 -5.96 16.85
CA GLN A 62 -6.27 -6.64 15.59
C GLN A 62 -7.28 -6.32 14.50
N ILE A 63 -7.52 -5.02 14.29
CA ILE A 63 -8.41 -4.48 13.27
C ILE A 63 -7.67 -3.49 12.37
N PRO A 64 -8.14 -3.24 11.14
CA PRO A 64 -7.49 -2.29 10.25
C PRO A 64 -7.47 -0.85 10.81
N ILE A 65 -6.36 -0.15 10.59
CA ILE A 65 -6.19 1.27 10.96
C ILE A 65 -7.25 2.16 10.31
N CYS A 66 -7.68 1.81 9.10
CA CYS A 66 -8.60 2.58 8.29
C CYS A 66 -9.66 1.67 7.64
N GLN A 67 -10.85 2.22 7.37
CA GLN A 67 -11.88 1.51 6.62
C GLN A 67 -11.50 1.29 5.14
N ASP A 68 -10.57 2.06 4.60
CA ASP A 68 -10.04 1.84 3.25
C ASP A 68 -8.70 1.12 3.33
N THR A 69 -8.74 -0.18 3.13
CA THR A 69 -7.57 -1.05 3.06
C THR A 69 -7.06 -1.24 1.63
N GLY A 70 -7.67 -0.54 0.67
CA GLY A 70 -7.23 -0.40 -0.71
C GLY A 70 -7.15 -1.68 -1.51
N MET A 71 -6.32 -1.63 -2.55
CA MET A 71 -5.85 -2.78 -3.31
C MET A 71 -4.41 -3.13 -2.90
N ALA A 72 -4.02 -4.38 -3.06
CA ALA A 72 -2.64 -4.79 -2.83
C ALA A 72 -1.79 -4.45 -4.06
N VAL A 73 -0.76 -3.62 -3.86
CA VAL A 73 0.33 -3.43 -4.82
C VAL A 73 1.54 -4.20 -4.30
N VAL A 74 2.06 -5.11 -5.11
CA VAL A 74 3.17 -5.98 -4.73
C VAL A 74 4.37 -5.71 -5.64
N PHE A 75 5.49 -5.37 -5.05
CA PHE A 75 6.77 -5.28 -5.74
C PHE A 75 7.58 -6.55 -5.43
N ALA A 76 7.92 -7.29 -6.48
CA ALA A 76 8.68 -8.54 -6.38
C ALA A 76 10.04 -8.38 -7.08
N GLU A 77 11.10 -8.21 -6.30
CA GLU A 77 12.48 -8.25 -6.77
C GLU A 77 12.97 -9.71 -6.68
N VAL A 78 13.12 -10.35 -7.83
CA VAL A 78 13.48 -11.78 -7.93
C VAL A 78 14.93 -11.91 -8.36
N GLY A 79 15.74 -12.59 -7.55
CA GLY A 79 17.12 -12.87 -7.88
C GLY A 79 17.26 -13.79 -9.09
N GLN A 80 18.25 -13.53 -9.95
CA GLN A 80 18.53 -14.34 -11.16
C GLN A 80 18.79 -15.81 -10.87
N ASP A 81 19.32 -16.12 -9.68
CA ASP A 81 19.67 -17.47 -9.25
C ASP A 81 18.60 -18.11 -8.36
N VAL A 82 17.40 -17.56 -8.36
CA VAL A 82 16.23 -18.12 -7.65
C VAL A 82 15.44 -19.01 -8.58
N HIS A 83 15.10 -20.20 -8.10
CA HIS A 83 14.14 -21.08 -8.73
C HIS A 83 12.85 -21.17 -7.91
N ILE A 84 11.73 -20.84 -8.53
CA ILE A 84 10.41 -20.89 -7.90
C ILE A 84 9.77 -22.24 -8.22
N GLU A 85 9.38 -22.96 -7.18
CA GLU A 85 8.81 -24.32 -7.28
C GLU A 85 7.35 -24.36 -6.82
N GLY A 86 6.61 -25.33 -7.36
CA GLY A 86 5.25 -25.65 -6.91
C GLY A 86 4.14 -24.86 -7.59
N GLY A 87 4.47 -23.92 -8.48
CA GLY A 87 3.47 -23.18 -9.24
C GLY A 87 3.92 -21.81 -9.77
N SER A 88 2.95 -21.01 -10.17
CA SER A 88 3.19 -19.65 -10.66
C SER A 88 3.41 -18.66 -9.52
N LEU A 89 4.41 -17.79 -9.66
CA LEU A 89 4.65 -16.68 -8.72
C LEU A 89 3.44 -15.74 -8.64
N ALA A 90 2.83 -15.42 -9.77
CA ALA A 90 1.66 -14.55 -9.81
C ALA A 90 0.47 -15.15 -9.06
N ASP A 91 0.21 -16.45 -9.25
CA ASP A 91 -0.89 -17.13 -8.59
C ASP A 91 -0.63 -17.24 -7.08
N ALA A 92 0.61 -17.47 -6.67
CA ALA A 92 1.00 -17.51 -5.26
C ALA A 92 0.81 -16.15 -4.57
N ILE A 93 1.17 -15.06 -5.23
CA ILE A 93 0.95 -13.70 -4.73
C ILE A 93 -0.54 -13.42 -4.62
N ASN A 94 -1.32 -13.68 -5.67
CA ASN A 94 -2.77 -13.47 -5.64
C ASN A 94 -3.46 -14.33 -4.57
N LYS A 95 -3.04 -15.59 -4.40
CA LYS A 95 -3.53 -16.45 -3.32
C LYS A 95 -3.23 -15.85 -1.94
N GLY A 96 -2.04 -15.30 -1.73
CA GLY A 96 -1.67 -14.62 -0.49
C GLY A 96 -2.51 -13.38 -0.22
N VAL A 97 -2.78 -12.58 -1.26
CA VAL A 97 -3.68 -11.41 -1.17
C VAL A 97 -5.10 -11.84 -0.83
N HIS A 98 -5.64 -12.85 -1.56
CA HIS A 98 -6.94 -13.43 -1.24
C HIS A 98 -7.04 -13.81 0.25
N ASP A 99 -6.10 -14.63 0.71
CA ASP A 99 -6.10 -15.15 2.08
C ASP A 99 -5.95 -14.01 3.10
N GLY A 100 -5.05 -13.03 2.84
CA GLY A 100 -4.84 -11.88 3.71
C GLY A 100 -6.08 -10.99 3.84
N TYR A 101 -6.73 -10.67 2.72
CA TYR A 101 -7.92 -9.82 2.75
C TYR A 101 -9.17 -10.51 3.29
N VAL A 102 -9.26 -11.83 3.15
CA VAL A 102 -10.38 -12.61 3.71
C VAL A 102 -10.19 -12.86 5.20
N GLU A 103 -9.05 -13.39 5.61
CA GLU A 103 -8.78 -13.77 7.00
C GLU A 103 -8.46 -12.59 7.91
N GLY A 104 -7.84 -11.51 7.36
CA GLY A 104 -7.59 -10.25 8.07
C GLY A 104 -8.80 -9.31 8.12
N TYR A 105 -9.98 -9.74 7.67
CA TYR A 105 -11.20 -8.91 7.64
C TYR A 105 -11.01 -7.56 6.94
N LEU A 106 -10.12 -7.51 5.95
CA LEU A 106 -9.83 -6.31 5.20
C LEU A 106 -10.95 -6.02 4.19
N ARG A 107 -11.12 -4.76 3.82
CA ARG A 107 -12.15 -4.35 2.86
C ARG A 107 -11.78 -4.81 1.45
N LYS A 108 -12.67 -5.56 0.79
CA LYS A 108 -12.53 -6.00 -0.60
C LYS A 108 -13.05 -4.91 -1.52
N SER A 109 -12.15 -4.12 -2.10
CA SER A 109 -12.50 -2.95 -2.93
C SER A 109 -12.34 -3.19 -4.43
N VAL A 110 -11.68 -4.28 -4.84
CA VAL A 110 -11.40 -4.56 -6.25
C VAL A 110 -12.66 -5.02 -7.00
N VAL A 111 -12.85 -4.48 -8.19
CA VAL A 111 -13.93 -4.84 -9.12
C VAL A 111 -13.37 -5.41 -10.41
N ASN A 112 -14.09 -6.35 -11.02
CA ASN A 112 -13.68 -7.01 -12.27
C ASN A 112 -13.64 -6.07 -13.48
N ASP A 113 -14.55 -5.10 -13.49
CA ASP A 113 -14.72 -4.20 -14.63
C ASP A 113 -15.09 -2.79 -14.13
N PRO A 114 -14.50 -1.73 -14.70
CA PRO A 114 -14.73 -0.36 -14.22
C PRO A 114 -16.14 0.17 -14.51
N PHE A 115 -16.86 -0.40 -15.46
CA PHE A 115 -18.23 0.02 -15.82
C PHE A 115 -19.29 -0.83 -15.13
N ILE A 116 -19.18 -2.16 -15.19
CA ILE A 116 -20.11 -3.11 -14.55
C ILE A 116 -19.90 -3.12 -13.03
N ARG A 117 -18.66 -2.96 -12.57
CA ARG A 117 -18.25 -2.82 -11.16
C ARG A 117 -18.64 -4.01 -10.28
N GLU A 118 -18.62 -5.21 -10.83
CA GLU A 118 -18.81 -6.43 -10.05
C GLU A 118 -17.59 -6.67 -9.16
N ASN A 119 -17.81 -6.76 -7.85
CA ASN A 119 -16.76 -6.95 -6.87
C ASN A 119 -16.20 -8.36 -6.93
N THR A 120 -14.88 -8.51 -6.86
CA THR A 120 -14.19 -9.82 -6.90
C THR A 120 -14.36 -10.64 -5.63
N LYS A 121 -14.77 -10.01 -4.52
CA LYS A 121 -15.05 -10.59 -3.19
C LYS A 121 -13.82 -11.08 -2.42
N ASP A 122 -12.65 -10.98 -2.98
CA ASP A 122 -11.38 -11.43 -2.40
C ASP A 122 -10.23 -10.41 -2.54
N ASN A 123 -10.54 -9.27 -3.15
CA ASN A 123 -9.59 -8.18 -3.41
C ASN A 123 -8.46 -8.54 -4.40
N THR A 124 -8.65 -9.54 -5.25
CA THR A 124 -7.74 -9.87 -6.36
C THR A 124 -8.29 -9.40 -7.70
N PRO A 125 -7.44 -9.26 -8.73
CA PRO A 125 -5.99 -9.47 -8.70
C PRO A 125 -5.24 -8.32 -8.00
N ALA A 126 -4.07 -8.64 -7.46
CA ALA A 126 -3.10 -7.65 -7.03
C ALA A 126 -2.46 -6.94 -8.22
N VAL A 127 -2.00 -5.71 -8.04
CA VAL A 127 -1.08 -5.06 -8.98
C VAL A 127 0.32 -5.55 -8.66
N ILE A 128 0.96 -6.27 -9.58
CA ILE A 128 2.27 -6.88 -9.33
C ILE A 128 3.32 -6.28 -10.27
N HIS A 129 4.36 -5.71 -9.67
CA HIS A 129 5.53 -5.22 -10.38
C HIS A 129 6.69 -6.19 -10.16
N TYR A 130 7.29 -6.66 -11.27
CA TYR A 130 8.42 -7.58 -11.24
C TYR A 130 9.71 -6.88 -11.62
N SER A 131 10.78 -7.19 -10.88
CA SER A 131 12.15 -6.84 -11.24
C SER A 131 13.05 -8.05 -11.09
N ILE A 132 13.89 -8.32 -12.10
CA ILE A 132 14.95 -9.32 -11.99
C ILE A 132 16.21 -8.61 -11.53
N VAL A 133 16.79 -9.10 -10.44
CA VAL A 133 17.96 -8.51 -9.81
C VAL A 133 19.09 -9.54 -9.68
N PRO A 134 20.36 -9.15 -9.59
CA PRO A 134 21.45 -10.09 -9.32
C PRO A 134 21.27 -10.78 -7.96
N GLY A 135 21.68 -12.06 -7.89
CA GLY A 135 21.71 -12.83 -6.65
C GLY A 135 20.62 -13.88 -6.53
N GLU A 136 20.49 -14.43 -5.33
CA GLU A 136 19.64 -15.60 -5.05
C GLU A 136 18.56 -15.33 -3.97
N ASN A 137 18.17 -14.08 -3.80
CA ASN A 137 17.12 -13.70 -2.85
C ASN A 137 15.86 -13.24 -3.59
N ILE A 138 14.70 -13.40 -2.94
CA ILE A 138 13.47 -12.71 -3.32
C ILE A 138 13.18 -11.65 -2.26
N LYS A 139 12.94 -10.41 -2.70
CA LYS A 139 12.43 -9.35 -1.84
C LYS A 139 11.02 -9.01 -2.27
N LEU A 140 10.09 -9.12 -1.34
CA LEU A 140 8.69 -8.77 -1.54
C LEU A 140 8.37 -7.51 -0.73
N THR A 141 7.65 -6.60 -1.35
CA THR A 141 7.09 -5.43 -0.68
C THR A 141 5.60 -5.38 -0.99
N VAL A 142 4.77 -5.30 0.04
CA VAL A 142 3.32 -5.14 -0.10
C VAL A 142 2.96 -3.72 0.33
N ALA A 143 2.30 -3.00 -0.56
CA ALA A 143 1.80 -1.66 -0.29
C ALA A 143 0.27 -1.65 -0.49
N PRO A 144 -0.52 -1.64 0.57
CA PRO A 144 -1.95 -1.38 0.46
C PRO A 144 -2.18 0.03 -0.08
N LYS A 145 -2.89 0.15 -1.21
CA LYS A 145 -3.13 1.43 -1.86
C LYS A 145 -4.61 1.79 -1.81
N GLY A 146 -4.94 2.73 -0.93
CA GLY A 146 -6.29 3.28 -0.84
C GLY A 146 -6.69 4.06 -2.09
N PHE A 147 -7.98 4.21 -2.32
CA PHE A 147 -8.50 4.84 -3.53
C PHE A 147 -8.89 6.32 -3.35
N GLY A 148 -9.00 6.80 -2.11
CA GLY A 148 -9.43 8.17 -1.83
C GLY A 148 -8.49 9.24 -2.40
N SER A 149 -7.19 9.11 -2.13
CA SER A 149 -6.17 10.03 -2.61
C SER A 149 -6.01 10.04 -4.13
N GLU A 150 -6.31 8.95 -4.80
CA GLU A 150 -6.19 8.85 -6.28
C GLU A 150 -7.17 9.74 -7.03
N ASN A 151 -8.28 10.14 -6.41
CA ASN A 151 -9.21 11.09 -6.99
C ASN A 151 -8.56 12.47 -7.25
N MET A 152 -7.47 12.76 -6.54
CA MET A 152 -6.71 13.99 -6.67
C MET A 152 -5.49 13.87 -7.59
N SER A 153 -5.29 12.72 -8.23
CA SER A 153 -4.23 12.55 -9.22
C SER A 153 -4.39 13.53 -10.38
N ARG A 154 -3.27 14.09 -10.84
CA ARG A 154 -3.21 15.05 -11.95
C ARG A 154 -2.13 14.62 -12.94
N VAL A 155 -2.36 14.90 -14.21
CA VAL A 155 -1.39 14.71 -15.27
C VAL A 155 -1.09 16.08 -15.89
N PHE A 156 0.17 16.44 -15.95
CA PHE A 156 0.65 17.66 -16.57
C PHE A 156 1.54 17.33 -17.77
N MET A 157 1.22 17.91 -18.92
CA MET A 157 2.02 17.78 -20.12
C MET A 157 3.02 18.94 -20.20
N LEU A 158 4.20 18.75 -19.61
CA LEU A 158 5.26 19.75 -19.59
C LEU A 158 6.09 19.71 -20.87
N LYS A 159 6.56 20.88 -21.31
CA LYS A 159 7.52 21.00 -22.40
C LYS A 159 8.94 21.06 -21.81
N PRO A 160 9.98 20.63 -22.54
CA PRO A 160 11.36 20.75 -22.09
C PRO A 160 11.76 22.19 -21.69
N ALA A 161 11.15 23.20 -22.33
CA ALA A 161 11.39 24.60 -22.02
C ALA A 161 10.83 25.05 -20.65
N ASP A 162 9.87 24.32 -20.07
CA ASP A 162 9.30 24.64 -18.76
C ASP A 162 10.30 24.33 -17.63
N GLY A 163 11.26 23.45 -17.90
CA GLY A 163 12.38 23.15 -17.02
C GLY A 163 11.94 22.66 -15.62
N MET A 164 12.85 22.81 -14.66
CA MET A 164 12.59 22.44 -13.26
C MET A 164 11.51 23.32 -12.63
N GLU A 165 11.48 24.60 -12.96
CA GLU A 165 10.50 25.53 -12.42
C GLU A 165 9.07 25.14 -12.82
N GLY A 166 8.85 24.78 -14.07
CA GLY A 166 7.57 24.28 -14.54
C GLY A 166 7.13 23.01 -13.83
N ALA A 167 8.07 22.08 -13.59
CA ALA A 167 7.79 20.86 -12.82
C ALA A 167 7.40 21.16 -11.37
N VAL A 168 8.13 22.02 -10.69
CA VAL A 168 7.82 22.43 -9.31
C VAL A 168 6.45 23.12 -9.23
N ASN A 169 6.17 24.03 -10.16
CA ASN A 169 4.86 24.72 -10.20
C ASN A 169 3.70 23.74 -10.43
N ALA A 170 3.87 22.75 -11.29
CA ALA A 170 2.87 21.71 -11.51
C ALA A 170 2.61 20.89 -10.24
N ILE A 171 3.66 20.49 -9.51
CA ILE A 171 3.52 19.76 -8.24
C ILE A 171 2.80 20.61 -7.21
N VAL A 172 3.23 21.86 -7.01
CA VAL A 172 2.61 22.77 -6.04
C VAL A 172 1.14 23.00 -6.35
N SER A 173 0.80 23.24 -7.62
CA SER A 173 -0.58 23.41 -8.05
C SER A 173 -1.42 22.16 -7.77
N ALA A 174 -0.90 20.96 -8.06
CA ALA A 174 -1.61 19.73 -7.79
C ALA A 174 -1.91 19.53 -6.29
N VAL A 175 -0.93 19.83 -5.43
CA VAL A 175 -1.10 19.72 -3.97
C VAL A 175 -2.10 20.76 -3.45
N GLN A 176 -2.04 21.99 -3.93
CA GLN A 176 -2.98 23.04 -3.54
C GLN A 176 -4.42 22.71 -3.96
N ASP A 177 -4.60 22.20 -5.19
CA ASP A 177 -5.90 21.80 -5.71
C ASP A 177 -6.49 20.60 -4.98
N ALA A 178 -5.66 19.68 -4.50
CA ALA A 178 -6.08 18.52 -3.73
C ALA A 178 -6.60 18.93 -2.33
N GLY A 179 -6.02 19.96 -1.72
CA GLY A 179 -6.43 20.44 -0.39
C GLY A 179 -6.34 19.32 0.65
N PRO A 180 -7.40 19.15 1.49
CA PRO A 180 -7.41 18.12 2.54
C PRO A 180 -7.52 16.68 2.02
N ASN A 181 -7.70 16.49 0.71
CA ASN A 181 -7.74 15.14 0.11
C ASN A 181 -6.35 14.65 -0.34
N ALA A 182 -5.30 15.48 -0.20
CA ALA A 182 -3.92 15.04 -0.42
C ALA A 182 -3.48 14.16 0.75
N CYS A 183 -2.99 12.97 0.41
CA CYS A 183 -2.45 12.01 1.37
C CYS A 183 -0.96 11.83 1.13
#